data_fd2b83ca803695f8414f4cc9c6fbf9de
#
_entry.id   fd2b83ca803695f8414f4cc9c6fbf9de
#
_cell.length_a   1.000
_cell.length_b   1.000
_cell.length_c   1.000
_cell.angle_alpha   90.00
_cell.angle_beta   90.00
_cell.angle_gamma   90.00
#
_symmetry.space_group_name_H-M   'P 1'
#
loop_
_entity.id
_entity.type
_entity.pdbx_description
1 polymer ?
#
loop_
_entity_poly.entity_id
_entity_poly.type
_entity_poly.pdbx_seq_one_letter_code
_entity_poly.pdbx_strand_id
1 'polypeptide(L)'
;MDFVIRPMAEDDIPAKGRVHSLCWRETYRGLIPDGYLESITPEFCTGLARSRNIDTLVALCGGEVAGFVCFCAEARPFTAREGCSEVAALYVLRKYQSLGLGRALMESALGKLPHGSVILYVLDGNRRAIEFYRHMGFELTGRELREEVPGGELRELEMMKKRGG
;
A
#
# COMPACT_ATOMS: atom_id res chain seq x y z
N MET A 1 -15.81 7.81 14.38
CA MET A 1 -15.47 6.41 14.70
C MET A 1 -14.01 6.34 15.11
N ASP A 2 -13.76 5.72 16.23
CA ASP A 2 -12.42 5.58 16.75
C ASP A 2 -11.69 4.41 16.06
N PHE A 3 -10.40 4.59 15.87
CA PHE A 3 -9.55 3.53 15.32
C PHE A 3 -8.22 3.48 16.08
N VAL A 4 -7.58 2.31 16.01
CA VAL A 4 -6.27 2.08 16.64
C VAL A 4 -5.31 1.62 15.55
N ILE A 5 -4.07 2.14 15.58
CA ILE A 5 -3.00 1.69 14.69
C ILE A 5 -1.95 1.02 15.55
N ARG A 6 -1.56 -0.19 15.15
CA ARG A 6 -0.52 -0.96 15.84
C ARG A 6 0.23 -1.87 14.88
N PRO A 7 1.40 -2.38 15.27
CA PRO A 7 2.09 -3.38 14.45
C PRO A 7 1.19 -4.61 14.23
N MET A 8 1.29 -5.19 13.03
CA MET A 8 0.58 -6.41 12.69
C MET A 8 1.11 -7.57 13.53
N ALA A 9 0.21 -8.30 14.19
CA ALA A 9 0.54 -9.56 14.86
C ALA A 9 0.28 -10.73 13.91
N GLU A 10 0.84 -11.88 14.23
CA GLU A 10 0.64 -13.08 13.41
C GLU A 10 -0.85 -13.44 13.25
N ASP A 11 -1.61 -13.27 14.32
CA ASP A 11 -3.06 -13.54 14.30
C ASP A 11 -3.85 -12.60 13.38
N ASP A 12 -3.27 -11.47 13.00
CA ASP A 12 -3.92 -10.51 12.08
C ASP A 12 -3.79 -10.92 10.61
N ILE A 13 -2.87 -11.83 10.30
CA ILE A 13 -2.52 -12.13 8.91
C ILE A 13 -3.72 -12.57 8.06
N PRO A 14 -4.59 -13.47 8.52
CA PRO A 14 -5.77 -13.83 7.72
C PRO A 14 -6.69 -12.63 7.44
N ALA A 15 -6.94 -11.79 8.44
CA ALA A 15 -7.78 -10.59 8.28
C ALA A 15 -7.11 -9.59 7.32
N LYS A 16 -5.80 -9.39 7.44
CA LYS A 16 -5.05 -8.52 6.54
C LYS A 16 -5.12 -9.05 5.11
N GLY A 17 -5.03 -10.37 4.91
CA GLY A 17 -5.17 -10.97 3.58
C GLY A 17 -6.54 -10.73 2.96
N ARG A 18 -7.61 -10.82 3.76
CA ARG A 18 -8.96 -10.50 3.29
C ARG A 18 -9.10 -9.03 2.89
N VAL A 19 -8.57 -8.13 3.71
CA VAL A 19 -8.59 -6.69 3.42
C VAL A 19 -7.82 -6.38 2.14
N HIS A 20 -6.63 -6.97 1.97
CA HIS A 20 -5.80 -6.80 0.79
C HIS A 20 -6.58 -7.21 -0.48
N SER A 21 -7.13 -8.40 -0.49
CA SER A 21 -7.90 -8.93 -1.62
C SER A 21 -9.11 -8.06 -1.94
N LEU A 22 -9.89 -7.69 -0.91
CA LEU A 22 -11.09 -6.89 -1.09
C LEU A 22 -10.75 -5.48 -1.58
N CYS A 23 -9.73 -4.84 -1.02
CA CYS A 23 -9.29 -3.51 -1.46
C CYS A 23 -8.87 -3.51 -2.93
N TRP A 24 -8.20 -4.57 -3.40
CA TRP A 24 -7.84 -4.68 -4.82
C TRP A 24 -9.08 -4.72 -5.69
N ARG A 25 -10.10 -5.48 -5.30
CA ARG A 25 -11.36 -5.54 -6.05
C ARG A 25 -12.11 -4.22 -6.03
N GLU A 26 -12.13 -3.55 -4.88
CA GLU A 26 -12.80 -2.26 -4.76
C GLU A 26 -12.10 -1.16 -5.58
N THR A 27 -10.79 -1.23 -5.71
CA THR A 27 -9.98 -0.16 -6.31
C THR A 27 -9.65 -0.40 -7.77
N TYR A 28 -9.29 -1.63 -8.12
CA TYR A 28 -8.67 -1.91 -9.42
C TYR A 28 -9.59 -2.54 -10.46
N ARG A 29 -10.83 -2.84 -10.12
CA ARG A 29 -11.77 -3.35 -11.11
C ARG A 29 -11.96 -2.31 -12.22
N GLY A 30 -11.73 -2.75 -13.46
CA GLY A 30 -11.74 -1.86 -14.62
C GLY A 30 -10.40 -1.19 -14.93
N LEU A 31 -9.40 -1.31 -14.03
CA LEU A 31 -8.06 -0.76 -14.24
C LEU A 31 -7.03 -1.83 -14.58
N ILE A 32 -7.26 -3.07 -14.16
CA ILE A 32 -6.37 -4.20 -14.43
C ILE A 32 -7.17 -5.35 -15.02
N PRO A 33 -6.52 -6.32 -15.70
CA PRO A 33 -7.24 -7.45 -16.28
C PRO A 33 -8.04 -8.22 -15.23
N ASP A 34 -9.31 -8.52 -15.54
CA ASP A 34 -10.21 -9.20 -14.58
C ASP A 34 -9.66 -10.55 -14.12
N GLY A 35 -9.10 -11.34 -15.02
CA GLY A 35 -8.54 -12.63 -14.66
C GLY A 35 -7.38 -12.54 -13.67
N TYR A 36 -6.55 -11.51 -13.83
CA TYR A 36 -5.47 -11.25 -12.88
C TYR A 36 -6.06 -10.83 -11.52
N LEU A 37 -7.01 -9.90 -11.54
CA LEU A 37 -7.67 -9.44 -10.31
C LEU A 37 -8.31 -10.58 -9.54
N GLU A 38 -8.96 -11.52 -10.22
CA GLU A 38 -9.57 -12.68 -9.60
C GLU A 38 -8.56 -13.63 -8.96
N SER A 39 -7.32 -13.65 -9.44
CA SER A 39 -6.25 -14.44 -8.83
C SER A 39 -5.75 -13.89 -7.51
N ILE A 40 -6.06 -12.64 -7.19
CA ILE A 40 -5.66 -11.99 -5.94
C ILE A 40 -6.72 -12.32 -4.88
N THR A 41 -6.72 -13.58 -4.45
CA THR A 41 -7.66 -14.11 -3.47
C THR A 41 -7.19 -13.80 -2.04
N PRO A 42 -8.08 -13.91 -1.04
CA PRO A 42 -7.65 -13.78 0.36
C PRO A 42 -6.55 -14.78 0.71
N GLU A 43 -6.61 -16.00 0.21
CA GLU A 43 -5.62 -17.06 0.45
C GLU A 43 -4.27 -16.67 -0.15
N PHE A 44 -4.26 -16.16 -1.37
CA PHE A 44 -3.05 -15.68 -2.03
C PHE A 44 -2.41 -14.54 -1.22
N CYS A 45 -3.21 -13.55 -0.81
CA CYS A 45 -2.74 -12.41 -0.04
C CYS A 45 -2.22 -12.82 1.34
N THR A 46 -2.88 -13.79 1.98
CA THR A 46 -2.43 -14.36 3.26
C THR A 46 -1.08 -15.04 3.08
N GLY A 47 -0.91 -15.80 2.01
CA GLY A 47 0.36 -16.44 1.67
C GLY A 47 1.48 -15.44 1.45
N LEU A 48 1.20 -14.34 0.75
CA LEU A 48 2.19 -13.26 0.57
C LEU A 48 2.60 -12.65 1.91
N ALA A 49 1.63 -12.39 2.79
CA ALA A 49 1.91 -11.80 4.09
C ALA A 49 2.80 -12.71 4.94
N ARG A 50 2.62 -14.03 4.85
CA ARG A 50 3.45 -15.00 5.58
C ARG A 50 4.85 -15.14 4.99
N SER A 51 4.98 -15.02 3.66
CA SER A 51 6.27 -15.22 2.98
C SER A 51 7.15 -13.98 2.96
N ARG A 52 6.58 -12.79 3.15
CA ARG A 52 7.30 -11.52 3.12
C ARG A 52 7.61 -11.03 4.51
N ASN A 53 8.88 -10.75 4.76
CA ASN A 53 9.32 -10.13 6.01
C ASN A 53 9.35 -8.61 5.81
N ILE A 54 8.17 -7.99 5.80
CA ILE A 54 8.02 -6.57 5.56
C ILE A 54 7.25 -5.94 6.73
N ASP A 55 7.72 -4.79 7.20
CA ASP A 55 7.07 -4.09 8.31
C ASP A 55 5.65 -3.68 7.93
N THR A 56 4.70 -3.99 8.80
CA THR A 56 3.29 -3.74 8.54
C THR A 56 2.61 -3.19 9.80
N LEU A 57 1.84 -2.11 9.61
CA LEU A 57 0.92 -1.60 10.63
C LEU A 57 -0.49 -1.87 10.17
N VAL A 58 -1.36 -2.24 11.11
CA VAL A 58 -2.79 -2.43 10.85
C VAL A 58 -3.60 -1.35 11.56
N ALA A 59 -4.69 -0.93 10.93
CA ALA A 59 -5.67 -0.06 11.54
C ALA A 59 -6.91 -0.89 11.89
N LEU A 60 -7.36 -0.77 13.12
CA LEU A 60 -8.52 -1.51 13.61
C LEU A 60 -9.66 -0.54 13.96
N CYS A 61 -10.84 -0.87 13.46
CA CYS A 61 -12.08 -0.16 13.81
C CYS A 61 -13.01 -1.18 14.47
N GLY A 62 -13.39 -0.94 15.71
CA GLY A 62 -14.25 -1.89 16.42
C GLY A 62 -13.66 -3.28 16.54
N GLY A 63 -12.33 -3.40 16.60
CA GLY A 63 -11.65 -4.69 16.69
C GLY A 63 -11.43 -5.40 15.35
N GLU A 64 -11.93 -4.84 14.25
CA GLU A 64 -11.74 -5.40 12.90
C GLU A 64 -10.64 -4.67 12.15
N VAL A 65 -9.84 -5.40 11.37
CA VAL A 65 -8.83 -4.80 10.50
C VAL A 65 -9.54 -4.03 9.39
N ALA A 66 -9.35 -2.72 9.37
CA ALA A 66 -9.97 -1.80 8.42
C ALA A 66 -9.01 -1.39 7.29
N GLY A 67 -7.71 -1.52 7.51
CA GLY A 67 -6.69 -1.15 6.56
C GLY A 67 -5.31 -1.49 7.09
N PHE A 68 -4.30 -1.30 6.25
CA PHE A 68 -2.92 -1.57 6.63
C PHE A 68 -1.94 -0.77 5.75
N VAL A 69 -0.72 -0.65 6.25
CA VAL A 69 0.40 -0.07 5.50
C VAL A 69 1.61 -0.98 5.65
N CYS A 70 2.27 -1.27 4.53
CA CYS A 70 3.53 -2.00 4.49
C CYS A 70 4.62 -1.03 4.09
N PHE A 71 5.78 -1.10 4.75
CA PHE A 71 6.86 -0.14 4.49
C PHE A 71 8.23 -0.79 4.68
N CYS A 72 9.23 -0.24 4.03
CA CYS A 72 10.60 -0.74 4.07
C CYS A 72 11.54 0.40 4.42
N ALA A 73 12.38 0.21 5.43
CA ALA A 73 13.41 1.19 5.81
C ALA A 73 14.31 1.51 4.61
N GLU A 74 14.72 0.48 3.88
CA GLU A 74 15.43 0.62 2.62
C GLU A 74 14.51 0.19 1.47
N ALA A 75 14.39 1.02 0.44
CA ALA A 75 13.57 0.71 -0.71
C ALA A 75 13.99 -0.64 -1.32
N ARG A 76 13.02 -1.42 -1.76
CA ARG A 76 13.29 -2.76 -2.30
C ARG A 76 14.24 -2.67 -3.52
N PRO A 77 15.12 -3.68 -3.70
CA PRO A 77 16.16 -3.62 -4.73
C PRO A 77 15.66 -3.35 -6.15
N PHE A 78 14.49 -3.87 -6.52
CA PHE A 78 13.97 -3.69 -7.87
C PHE A 78 13.63 -2.22 -8.18
N THR A 79 13.48 -1.38 -7.17
CA THR A 79 13.20 0.05 -7.35
C THR A 79 14.42 0.82 -7.83
N ALA A 80 15.63 0.27 -7.62
CA ALA A 80 16.91 0.91 -7.91
C ALA A 80 17.05 2.28 -7.26
N ARG A 81 16.47 2.46 -6.06
CA ARG A 81 16.55 3.70 -5.29
C ARG A 81 17.37 3.49 -4.04
N GLU A 82 18.65 3.81 -4.10
CA GLU A 82 19.53 3.81 -2.94
C GLU A 82 19.29 5.06 -2.11
N GLY A 83 19.40 4.92 -0.78
CA GLY A 83 19.20 6.05 0.14
C GLY A 83 17.76 6.52 0.25
N CYS A 84 16.81 5.70 -0.15
CA CYS A 84 15.38 5.97 -0.04
C CYS A 84 14.70 4.91 0.81
N SER A 85 13.69 5.31 1.55
CA SER A 85 12.74 4.38 2.15
C SER A 85 11.57 4.17 1.19
N GLU A 86 10.72 3.19 1.48
CA GLU A 86 9.59 2.89 0.60
C GLU A 86 8.33 2.59 1.41
N VAL A 87 7.20 3.14 0.96
CA VAL A 87 5.88 2.69 1.38
C VAL A 87 5.42 1.70 0.31
N ALA A 88 5.43 0.42 0.65
CA ALA A 88 5.21 -0.65 -0.32
C ALA A 88 3.73 -0.90 -0.62
N ALA A 89 2.85 -0.64 0.33
CA ALA A 89 1.40 -0.82 0.16
C ALA A 89 0.66 -0.01 1.20
N LEU A 90 -0.49 0.55 0.81
CA LEU A 90 -1.41 1.24 1.71
C LEU A 90 -2.82 1.00 1.20
N TYR A 91 -3.63 0.31 2.00
CA TYR A 91 -5.00 0.00 1.64
C TYR A 91 -5.94 0.23 2.82
N VAL A 92 -7.08 0.84 2.54
CA VAL A 92 -8.17 1.02 3.51
C VAL A 92 -9.46 0.56 2.83
N LEU A 93 -10.22 -0.28 3.50
CA LEU A 93 -11.52 -0.72 3.01
C LEU A 93 -12.41 0.48 2.70
N ARG A 94 -13.14 0.42 1.59
CA ARG A 94 -13.98 1.54 1.13
C ARG A 94 -14.92 2.06 2.23
N LYS A 95 -15.53 1.16 2.99
CA LYS A 95 -16.47 1.55 4.05
C LYS A 95 -15.82 2.33 5.21
N TYR A 96 -14.50 2.28 5.31
CA TYR A 96 -13.75 3.02 6.33
C TYR A 96 -12.94 4.19 5.75
N GLN A 97 -13.05 4.46 4.45
CA GLN A 97 -12.39 5.60 3.85
C GLN A 97 -13.06 6.90 4.30
N SER A 98 -12.34 8.00 4.20
CA SER A 98 -12.79 9.33 4.63
C SER A 98 -12.92 9.50 6.16
N LEU A 99 -12.42 8.55 6.94
CA LEU A 99 -12.36 8.62 8.41
C LEU A 99 -10.97 8.98 8.93
N GLY A 100 -10.02 9.25 8.02
CA GLY A 100 -8.66 9.61 8.39
C GLY A 100 -7.71 8.42 8.58
N LEU A 101 -8.15 7.18 8.33
CA LEU A 101 -7.29 6.00 8.52
C LEU A 101 -6.09 5.98 7.59
N GLY A 102 -6.29 6.30 6.31
CA GLY A 102 -5.20 6.30 5.33
C GLY A 102 -4.11 7.28 5.71
N ARG A 103 -4.51 8.48 6.10
CA ARG A 103 -3.57 9.51 6.56
C ARG A 103 -2.82 9.06 7.81
N ALA A 104 -3.53 8.52 8.79
CA ALA A 104 -2.93 8.08 10.04
C ALA A 104 -1.95 6.91 9.81
N LEU A 105 -2.30 5.95 8.95
CA LEU A 105 -1.41 4.87 8.57
C LEU A 105 -0.15 5.40 7.88
N MET A 106 -0.31 6.31 6.93
CA MET A 106 0.84 6.91 6.23
C MET A 106 1.74 7.67 7.19
N GLU A 107 1.18 8.52 8.03
CA GLU A 107 1.96 9.30 9.02
C GLU A 107 2.70 8.38 9.98
N SER A 108 2.06 7.31 10.42
CA SER A 108 2.68 6.32 11.32
C SER A 108 3.85 5.61 10.65
N ALA A 109 3.70 5.22 9.38
CA ALA A 109 4.77 4.59 8.62
C ALA A 109 5.93 5.56 8.40
N LEU A 110 5.63 6.78 7.96
CA LEU A 110 6.66 7.80 7.72
C LEU A 110 7.49 8.08 8.98
N GLY A 111 6.86 8.07 10.15
CA GLY A 111 7.55 8.27 11.43
C GLY A 111 8.56 7.17 11.77
N LYS A 112 8.45 6.01 11.14
CA LYS A 112 9.36 4.86 11.36
C LYS A 112 10.43 4.72 10.28
N LEU A 113 10.34 5.49 9.20
CA LEU A 113 11.26 5.38 8.07
C LEU A 113 12.46 6.31 8.25
N PRO A 114 13.69 5.79 8.01
CA PRO A 114 14.90 6.54 8.35
C PRO A 114 15.34 7.58 7.32
N HIS A 115 14.99 7.39 6.03
CA HIS A 115 15.51 8.27 4.98
C HIS A 115 14.66 9.51 4.76
N GLY A 116 15.32 10.60 4.35
CA GLY A 116 14.65 11.84 3.99
C GLY A 116 13.84 11.73 2.70
N SER A 117 14.18 10.78 1.83
CA SER A 117 13.42 10.51 0.62
C SER A 117 12.65 9.21 0.78
N VAL A 118 11.36 9.24 0.50
CA VAL A 118 10.47 8.08 0.58
C VAL A 118 9.76 7.93 -0.76
N ILE A 119 9.80 6.72 -1.31
CA ILE A 119 9.11 6.43 -2.58
C ILE A 119 7.92 5.52 -2.37
N LEU A 120 7.02 5.54 -3.32
CA LEU A 120 5.93 4.57 -3.46
C LEU A 120 5.60 4.40 -4.95
N TYR A 121 4.88 3.35 -5.26
CA TYR A 121 4.38 3.10 -6.61
C TYR A 121 2.85 3.06 -6.56
N VAL A 122 2.23 3.68 -7.54
CA VAL A 122 0.77 3.75 -7.65
C VAL A 122 0.37 3.35 -9.06
N LEU A 123 -0.69 2.56 -9.18
CA LEU A 123 -1.18 2.12 -10.48
C LEU A 123 -1.62 3.33 -11.32
N ASP A 124 -1.16 3.36 -12.57
CA ASP A 124 -1.60 4.38 -13.53
C ASP A 124 -3.12 4.28 -13.70
N GLY A 125 -3.80 5.40 -13.61
CA GLY A 125 -5.26 5.45 -13.65
C GLY A 125 -5.92 5.48 -12.27
N ASN A 126 -5.21 5.16 -11.21
CA ASN A 126 -5.75 5.26 -9.85
C ASN A 126 -5.66 6.72 -9.36
N ARG A 127 -6.51 7.56 -9.93
CA ARG A 127 -6.48 9.01 -9.70
C ARG A 127 -6.70 9.37 -8.24
N ARG A 128 -7.59 8.67 -7.57
CA ARG A 128 -7.92 8.94 -6.16
C ARG A 128 -6.70 8.73 -5.27
N ALA A 129 -5.96 7.65 -5.48
CA ALA A 129 -4.74 7.38 -4.73
C ALA A 129 -3.66 8.43 -5.04
N ILE A 130 -3.46 8.77 -6.32
CA ILE A 130 -2.48 9.78 -6.72
C ILE A 130 -2.77 11.11 -6.04
N GLU A 131 -4.03 11.55 -6.01
CA GLU A 131 -4.43 12.77 -5.32
C GLU A 131 -4.18 12.69 -3.82
N PHE A 132 -4.52 11.55 -3.21
CA PHE A 132 -4.25 11.33 -1.79
C PHE A 132 -2.77 11.46 -1.49
N TYR A 133 -1.91 10.81 -2.28
CA TYR A 133 -0.46 10.88 -2.06
C TYR A 133 0.09 12.28 -2.30
N ARG A 134 -0.45 13.02 -3.27
CA ARG A 134 -0.08 14.43 -3.46
C ARG A 134 -0.40 15.25 -2.23
N HIS A 135 -1.56 15.07 -1.62
CA HIS A 135 -1.92 15.76 -0.37
C HIS A 135 -0.99 15.39 0.78
N MET A 136 -0.42 14.18 0.75
CA MET A 136 0.58 13.77 1.72
C MET A 136 2.00 14.25 1.41
N GLY A 137 2.17 15.00 0.32
CA GLY A 137 3.46 15.58 -0.04
C GLY A 137 4.30 14.78 -1.02
N PHE A 138 3.73 13.75 -1.65
CA PHE A 138 4.40 12.98 -2.69
C PHE A 138 4.17 13.61 -4.05
N GLU A 139 5.18 13.52 -4.93
CA GLU A 139 5.10 14.01 -6.30
C GLU A 139 5.55 12.93 -7.28
N LEU A 140 4.96 12.92 -8.48
CA LEU A 140 5.38 12.00 -9.54
C LEU A 140 6.82 12.33 -9.96
N THR A 141 7.64 11.28 -10.10
CA THR A 141 9.06 11.44 -10.49
C THR A 141 9.28 11.32 -11.99
N GLY A 142 8.33 10.77 -12.72
CA GLY A 142 8.49 10.44 -14.13
C GLY A 142 8.94 9.00 -14.36
N ARG A 143 9.40 8.29 -13.33
CA ARG A 143 9.74 6.88 -13.46
C ARG A 143 8.50 6.01 -13.36
N GLU A 144 8.53 4.90 -14.06
CA GLU A 144 7.45 3.93 -14.02
C GLU A 144 8.00 2.50 -14.04
N LEU A 145 7.20 1.58 -13.55
CA LEU A 145 7.45 0.15 -13.64
C LEU A 145 6.35 -0.47 -14.49
N ARG A 146 6.73 -1.44 -15.30
CA ARG A 146 5.78 -2.21 -16.10
C ARG A 146 5.95 -3.67 -15.76
N GLU A 147 4.83 -4.37 -15.55
CA GLU A 147 4.82 -5.78 -15.23
C GLU A 147 3.79 -6.48 -16.13
N GLU A 148 4.23 -7.50 -16.85
CA GLU A 148 3.31 -8.32 -17.61
C GLU A 148 2.56 -9.26 -16.65
N VAL A 149 1.26 -9.30 -16.79
CA VAL A 149 0.37 -10.16 -15.99
C VAL A 149 -0.58 -10.88 -16.92
N PRO A 150 -1.21 -11.98 -16.48
CA PRO A 150 -2.21 -12.64 -17.31
C PRO A 150 -3.29 -11.66 -17.79
N GLY A 151 -3.44 -11.58 -19.10
CA GLY A 151 -4.45 -10.72 -19.72
C GLY A 151 -4.00 -9.29 -20.03
N GLY A 152 -2.76 -8.90 -19.70
CA GLY A 152 -2.30 -7.55 -19.99
C GLY A 152 -1.05 -7.14 -19.24
N GLU A 153 -0.98 -5.85 -18.92
CA GLU A 153 0.20 -5.24 -18.30
C GLU A 153 -0.26 -4.30 -17.17
N LEU A 154 0.52 -4.29 -16.10
CA LEU A 154 0.37 -3.28 -15.05
C LEU A 154 1.41 -2.19 -15.29
N ARG A 155 0.99 -0.95 -15.21
CA ARG A 155 1.88 0.22 -15.27
C ARG A 155 1.77 0.96 -13.96
N GLU A 156 2.86 1.03 -13.23
CA GLU A 156 2.91 1.69 -11.93
C GLU A 156 3.80 2.92 -12.02
N LEU A 157 3.32 4.01 -11.46
CA LEU A 157 4.01 5.31 -11.46
C LEU A 157 4.70 5.52 -10.13
N GLU A 158 5.96 5.94 -10.18
CA GLU A 158 6.69 6.26 -8.97
C GLU A 158 6.34 7.65 -8.46
N MET A 159 6.11 7.75 -7.16
CA MET A 159 5.99 9.03 -6.47
C MET A 159 7.04 9.11 -5.37
N MET A 160 7.48 10.31 -5.05
CA MET A 160 8.49 10.54 -4.03
C MET A 160 8.11 11.71 -3.14
N LYS A 161 8.34 11.52 -1.84
CA LYS A 161 8.27 12.59 -0.85
C LYS A 161 9.66 12.85 -0.33
N LYS A 162 10.09 14.12 -0.38
CA LYS A 162 11.34 14.54 0.22
C LYS A 162 11.03 15.28 1.51
N ARG A 163 11.56 14.78 2.61
CA ARG A 163 11.40 15.39 3.91
C ARG A 163 12.67 16.18 4.24
N GLY A 164 12.50 17.37 4.73
CA GLY A 164 13.63 18.18 5.17
C GLY A 164 14.36 17.46 6.29
N GLY A 165 15.64 17.22 6.08
CA GLY A 165 16.43 16.46 7.04
C GLY A 165 17.33 17.29 7.87
#